data_39f83cd4478d2cefc120c6e4414948a6
#
_entry.id   39f83cd4478d2cefc120c6e4414948a6
#
_cell.length_a   1.000
_cell.length_b   1.000
_cell.length_c   1.000
_cell.angle_alpha   90.00
_cell.angle_beta   90.00
_cell.angle_gamma   90.00
#
_symmetry.space_group_name_H-M   'P 1'
#
loop_
_entity.id
_entity.type
_entity.pdbx_description
1 polymer ?
#
loop_
_entity_poly.entity_id
_entity_poly.type
_entity_poly.pdbx_seq_one_letter_code
_entity_poly.pdbx_strand_id
1 'polypeptide(L)' 'MELVKCHSEYEYAERPTSLCWKDEWLEIEAIEQQWRIPGGKCFRVRVKDGRVFELMYGELYDEWRINL' A
#
# COMPACT_ATOMS: atom_id res chain seq x y z
N MET A 1 -2.52 11.21 -9.07
CA MET A 1 -1.15 10.95 -8.65
C MET A 1 -1.06 9.54 -8.04
N GLU A 2 -0.12 8.75 -8.50
CA GLU A 2 0.06 7.41 -7.97
C GLU A 2 0.83 7.49 -6.65
N LEU A 3 0.25 6.92 -5.58
CA LEU A 3 0.87 6.93 -4.26
C LEU A 3 1.49 5.59 -3.87
N VAL A 4 1.09 4.52 -4.56
CA VAL A 4 1.55 3.17 -4.24
C VAL A 4 1.81 2.44 -5.54
N LYS A 5 2.94 1.74 -5.62
CA LYS A 5 3.24 0.83 -6.72
C LYS A 5 3.00 -0.58 -6.25
N CYS A 6 2.39 -1.38 -7.11
CA CYS A 6 2.03 -2.75 -6.79
C CYS A 6 2.59 -3.73 -7.81
N HIS A 7 2.91 -4.93 -7.32
CA HIS A 7 3.08 -6.07 -8.17
C HIS A 7 1.73 -6.78 -8.26
N SER A 8 1.20 -6.94 -9.46
CA SER A 8 -0.12 -7.55 -9.68
C SER A 8 -0.04 -8.52 -10.85
N GLU A 9 -0.43 -9.77 -10.62
CA GLU A 9 -0.47 -10.77 -11.67
C GLU A 9 -1.88 -10.96 -12.22
N TYR A 10 -2.88 -10.90 -11.32
CA TYR A 10 -4.27 -11.19 -11.68
C TYR A 10 -5.22 -10.06 -11.36
N GLU A 11 -4.95 -9.29 -10.33
CA GLU A 11 -5.78 -8.16 -9.98
C GLU A 11 -4.91 -7.02 -9.42
N TYR A 12 -5.33 -5.78 -9.69
CA TYR A 12 -4.61 -4.61 -9.19
C TYR A 12 -4.64 -4.56 -7.66
N ALA A 13 -3.61 -3.96 -7.07
CA ALA A 13 -3.46 -3.82 -5.63
C ALA A 13 -3.30 -5.14 -4.87
N GLU A 14 -2.79 -6.15 -5.55
CA GLU A 14 -2.55 -7.44 -4.93
C GLU A 14 -1.37 -7.40 -3.95
N ARG A 15 -0.29 -6.71 -4.34
CA ARG A 15 0.92 -6.69 -3.52
C ARG A 15 1.66 -5.36 -3.65
N PRO A 16 1.54 -4.46 -2.67
CA PRO A 16 2.30 -3.21 -2.70
C PRO A 16 3.81 -3.45 -2.63
N THR A 17 4.57 -2.73 -3.46
CA THR A 17 6.03 -2.82 -3.48
C THR A 17 6.71 -1.53 -3.06
N SER A 18 6.07 -0.38 -3.27
CA SER A 18 6.60 0.92 -2.88
C SER A 18 5.46 1.87 -2.55
N LEU A 19 5.72 2.84 -1.70
CA LEU A 19 4.75 3.90 -1.40
C LEU A 19 5.42 5.27 -1.46
N CYS A 20 4.62 6.30 -1.75
CA CYS A 20 5.09 7.68 -1.77
C CYS A 20 4.62 8.37 -0.49
N TRP A 21 5.56 8.85 0.30
CA TRP A 21 5.29 9.55 1.55
C TRP A 21 6.06 10.86 1.56
N LYS A 22 5.34 11.98 1.65
CA LYS A 22 5.94 13.33 1.66
C LYS A 22 6.92 13.54 0.50
N ASP A 23 6.45 13.22 -0.71
CA ASP A 23 7.20 13.34 -1.96
C ASP A 23 8.43 12.43 -2.07
N GLU A 24 8.53 11.42 -1.21
CA GLU A 24 9.62 10.46 -1.25
C GLU A 24 9.08 9.04 -1.49
N TRP A 25 9.65 8.33 -2.44
CA TRP A 25 9.30 6.94 -2.67
C TRP A 25 10.08 6.03 -1.72
N LEU A 26 9.33 5.23 -0.97
CA LEU A 26 9.88 4.31 0.02
C LEU A 26 9.61 2.88 -0.42
N GLU A 27 10.66 2.07 -0.42
CA GLU A 27 10.55 0.67 -0.80
C GLU A 27 10.04 -0.16 0.36
N ILE A 28 9.04 -1.00 0.10
CA ILE A 28 8.46 -1.86 1.10
C ILE A 28 9.33 -3.08 1.30
N GLU A 29 9.79 -3.30 2.54
CA GLU A 29 10.58 -4.45 2.89
C GLU A 29 9.70 -5.67 3.18
N ALA A 30 8.58 -5.48 3.87
CA ALA A 30 7.69 -6.56 4.26
C ALA A 30 6.26 -6.10 4.39
N ILE A 31 5.33 -6.96 4.03
CA ILE A 31 3.90 -6.78 4.32
C ILE A 31 3.63 -7.55 5.59
N GLU A 32 3.39 -6.83 6.69
CA GLU A 32 3.24 -7.45 8.01
C GLU A 32 1.84 -7.99 8.23
N GLN A 33 0.82 -7.30 7.71
CA GLN A 33 -0.56 -7.73 7.78
C GLN A 33 -1.30 -7.28 6.54
N GLN A 34 -2.33 -8.04 6.19
CA GLN A 34 -3.20 -7.73 5.08
C GLN A 34 -4.60 -8.17 5.45
N TRP A 35 -5.59 -7.30 5.22
CA TRP A 35 -6.99 -7.65 5.50
C TRP A 35 -7.91 -6.92 4.55
N ARG A 36 -9.12 -7.46 4.42
CA ARG A 36 -10.14 -6.84 3.59
C ARG A 36 -11.08 -6.00 4.45
N ILE A 37 -11.56 -4.91 3.84
CA ILE A 37 -12.61 -4.06 4.41
C ILE A 37 -13.71 -3.92 3.37
N PRO A 38 -14.92 -3.49 3.75
CA PRO A 38 -15.95 -3.19 2.77
C PRO A 38 -15.44 -2.17 1.76
N GLY A 39 -15.45 -2.55 0.48
CA GLY A 39 -15.02 -1.68 -0.61
C GLY A 39 -13.51 -1.57 -0.80
N GLY A 40 -12.70 -2.39 -0.12
CA GLY A 40 -11.27 -2.27 -0.31
C GLY A 40 -10.41 -3.29 0.41
N LYS A 41 -9.15 -2.96 0.48
CA LYS A 41 -8.11 -3.76 1.13
C LYS A 41 -7.22 -2.86 1.97
N CYS A 42 -6.68 -3.42 3.04
CA CYS A 42 -5.70 -2.72 3.88
C CYS A 42 -4.45 -3.56 4.02
N PHE A 43 -3.33 -2.86 4.14
CA PHE A 43 -2.03 -3.50 4.32
C PHE A 43 -1.28 -2.76 5.41
N ARG A 44 -0.65 -3.49 6.31
CA ARG A 44 0.36 -2.92 7.21
C ARG A 44 1.72 -3.32 6.67
N VAL A 45 2.52 -2.33 6.29
CA VAL A 45 3.79 -2.58 5.63
C VAL A 45 4.94 -1.93 6.38
N ARG A 46 6.10 -2.57 6.34
CA ARG A 46 7.33 -1.99 6.87
C ARG A 46 8.23 -1.63 5.69
N VAL A 47 8.69 -0.37 5.69
CA VAL A 47 9.66 0.07 4.68
C VAL A 47 11.08 -0.19 5.15
N LYS A 48 12.05 -0.06 4.25
CA LYS A 48 13.43 -0.45 4.51
C LYS A 48 14.10 0.29 5.65
N ASP A 49 13.67 1.51 5.96
CA ASP A 49 14.22 2.26 7.09
C ASP A 49 13.60 1.88 8.45
N GLY A 50 12.65 0.95 8.46
CA GLY A 50 12.03 0.45 9.68
C GLY A 50 10.69 1.07 10.03
N ARG A 51 10.26 2.13 9.33
CA ARG A 51 8.95 2.73 9.59
C ARG A 51 7.84 1.81 9.12
N VAL A 52 6.71 1.86 9.83
CA VAL A 52 5.54 1.06 9.50
C VAL A 52 4.41 1.99 9.05
N PHE A 53 3.79 1.66 7.93
CA PHE A 53 2.68 2.41 7.37
C PHE A 53 1.47 1.52 7.20
N GLU A 54 0.29 2.12 7.27
CA GLU A 54 -0.94 1.45 6.88
C GLU A 54 -1.41 2.01 5.55
N LEU A 55 -1.65 1.12 4.61
CA LEU A 55 -2.11 1.45 3.27
C LEU A 55 -3.54 0.98 3.13
N MET A 56 -4.42 1.85 2.62
CA MET A 56 -5.80 1.51 2.34
C MET A 56 -6.06 1.71 0.84
N TYR A 57 -6.52 0.67 0.18
CA TYR A 57 -6.92 0.74 -1.21
C TYR A 57 -8.44 0.69 -1.32
N GLY A 58 -9.05 1.73 -1.88
CA GLY A 58 -10.48 1.78 -2.15
C GLY A 58 -10.78 1.34 -3.57
N GLU A 59 -11.50 0.24 -3.72
CA GLU A 59 -11.77 -0.36 -5.03
C GLU A 59 -12.69 0.50 -5.89
N LEU A 60 -13.65 1.20 -5.27
CA LEU A 60 -14.64 1.97 -6.02
C LEU A 60 -14.03 3.11 -6.84
N TYR A 61 -13.05 3.81 -6.26
CA TYR A 61 -12.42 4.96 -6.91
C TYR A 61 -10.98 4.67 -7.32
N ASP A 62 -10.51 3.45 -7.14
CA ASP A 62 -9.11 3.09 -7.44
C ASP A 62 -8.16 4.06 -6.74
N GLU A 63 -8.33 4.21 -5.44
CA GLU A 63 -7.66 5.24 -4.65
C GLU A 63 -6.90 4.64 -3.48
N TRP A 64 -5.69 5.15 -3.24
CA TRP A 64 -4.87 4.78 -2.10
C TRP A 64 -4.86 5.86 -1.04
N ARG A 65 -4.85 5.43 0.22
CA ARG A 65 -4.61 6.30 1.38
C ARG A 65 -3.48 5.72 2.19
N ILE A 66 -2.62 6.59 2.71
CA ILE A 66 -1.44 6.18 3.45
C ILE A 66 -1.48 6.84 4.82
N ASN A 67 -1.33 6.04 5.87
CA ASN A 67 -1.24 6.50 7.26
C ASN A 67 0.05 5.95 7.87
N LEU A 68 0.66 6.77 8.70
CA LEU A 68 1.84 6.36 9.46
C LEU A 68 1.44 5.66 10.77
#